data_d46dda85c6d4a512dd10bb04ec8646e3
#
_entry.id   d46dda85c6d4a512dd10bb04ec8646e3
#
_cell.length_a   1.000
_cell.length_b   1.000
_cell.length_c   1.000
_cell.angle_alpha   90.00
_cell.angle_beta   90.00
_cell.angle_gamma   90.00
#
_symmetry.space_group_name_H-M   'P 1'
#
loop_
_entity.id
_entity.type
_entity.pdbx_description
1 polymer ?
#
loop_
_entity_poly.entity_id
_entity_poly.type
_entity_poly.pdbx_seq_one_letter_code
_entity_poly.pdbx_strand_id
1 'polypeptide(L)'
;MSGYWFKFGDTFSYDLGIIVDGTPNVEIAQRDFEMVNIPGKNGSDYIDNGRYNNVSFARNIALVQKGSSTVAAKINALINAFAYLQGYQPFEDSDHSALMTYAVLTNLGEVSRDLRRLGRATLRFSRQPFWYAKTGLRPIELDSDFMMAGVNIRNMFPADAQPIYKFVLNSGKSNGNYFRLQVGDYIHLYTLGELKYYIDGTTSRRYITFDCENKEIKAQSTEEGGNIAYAAVALPPDLKFGIDTTIKITENYNNCLLSMSITPRWRRL
;
A
#
# COMPACT_ATOMS: atom_id res chain seq x y z
N MET A 1 -30.13 -2.15 -10.94
CA MET A 1 -29.47 -1.09 -10.14
C MET A 1 -28.40 -1.76 -9.31
N SER A 2 -27.13 -1.52 -9.62
CA SER A 2 -26.04 -1.95 -8.74
C SER A 2 -26.03 -0.99 -7.55
N GLY A 3 -26.50 -1.46 -6.39
CA GLY A 3 -26.38 -0.70 -5.15
C GLY A 3 -24.91 -0.49 -4.78
N TYR A 4 -24.64 0.45 -3.87
CA TYR A 4 -23.30 0.64 -3.33
C TYR A 4 -22.80 -0.65 -2.67
N TRP A 5 -21.53 -0.98 -2.91
CA TRP A 5 -20.84 -2.13 -2.31
C TRP A 5 -19.46 -1.71 -1.82
N PHE A 6 -18.94 -2.47 -0.88
CA PHE A 6 -17.53 -2.43 -0.48
C PHE A 6 -16.96 -3.83 -0.40
N LYS A 7 -15.63 -3.91 -0.48
CA LYS A 7 -14.84 -5.11 -0.23
C LYS A 7 -13.89 -4.81 0.92
N PHE A 8 -13.80 -5.70 1.89
CA PHE A 8 -12.85 -5.60 3.00
C PHE A 8 -12.13 -6.93 3.19
N GLY A 9 -10.80 -6.91 3.11
CA GLY A 9 -10.01 -8.11 2.91
C GLY A 9 -10.40 -8.78 1.59
N ASP A 10 -10.74 -10.06 1.64
CA ASP A 10 -11.15 -10.84 0.46
C ASP A 10 -12.66 -10.92 0.27
N THR A 11 -13.45 -10.33 1.16
CA THR A 11 -14.90 -10.50 1.20
C THR A 11 -15.64 -9.25 0.71
N PHE A 12 -16.53 -9.43 -0.27
CA PHE A 12 -17.44 -8.39 -0.71
C PHE A 12 -18.68 -8.31 0.19
N SER A 13 -19.19 -7.10 0.40
CA SER A 13 -20.42 -6.87 1.18
C SER A 13 -21.62 -7.62 0.63
N TYR A 14 -21.76 -7.72 -0.69
CA TYR A 14 -22.87 -8.42 -1.32
C TYR A 14 -22.81 -9.95 -1.16
N ASP A 15 -21.61 -10.55 -1.00
CA ASP A 15 -21.46 -12.00 -0.76
C ASP A 15 -22.06 -12.40 0.60
N LEU A 16 -22.00 -11.48 1.57
CA LEU A 16 -22.64 -11.64 2.89
C LEU A 16 -24.13 -11.27 2.86
N GLY A 17 -24.65 -10.85 1.70
CA GLY A 17 -26.02 -10.34 1.57
C GLY A 17 -26.28 -9.06 2.37
N ILE A 18 -25.22 -8.25 2.54
CA ILE A 18 -25.28 -6.94 3.16
C ILE A 18 -25.75 -5.92 2.12
N ILE A 19 -26.66 -5.06 2.52
CA ILE A 19 -27.06 -3.87 1.77
C ILE A 19 -26.42 -2.68 2.47
N VAL A 20 -25.66 -1.87 1.76
CA VAL A 20 -25.17 -0.60 2.30
C VAL A 20 -26.28 0.42 2.22
N ASP A 21 -26.63 1.00 3.37
CA ASP A 21 -27.74 1.95 3.50
C ASP A 21 -27.22 3.38 3.29
N GLY A 22 -27.86 4.09 2.38
CA GLY A 22 -27.52 5.47 2.04
C GLY A 22 -26.30 5.64 1.14
N THR A 23 -25.98 6.89 0.84
CA THR A 23 -24.76 7.29 0.13
C THR A 23 -23.68 7.57 1.17
N PRO A 24 -22.54 6.88 1.11
CA PRO A 24 -21.45 7.13 2.04
C PRO A 24 -20.90 8.55 1.91
N ASN A 25 -20.52 9.15 3.02
CA ASN A 25 -19.79 10.41 3.01
C ASN A 25 -18.39 10.21 2.42
N VAL A 26 -17.92 11.22 1.71
CA VAL A 26 -16.53 11.28 1.24
C VAL A 26 -15.69 11.97 2.31
N GLU A 27 -14.75 11.24 2.87
CA GLU A 27 -13.87 11.75 3.92
C GLU A 27 -12.45 11.86 3.38
N ILE A 28 -11.84 13.05 3.57
CA ILE A 28 -10.51 13.38 3.04
C ILE A 28 -9.51 13.37 4.20
N ALA A 29 -8.32 12.82 3.95
CA ALA A 29 -7.26 12.81 4.94
C ALA A 29 -6.77 14.23 5.24
N GLN A 30 -6.60 14.53 6.52
CA GLN A 30 -6.08 15.80 6.99
C GLN A 30 -4.57 15.72 7.17
N ARG A 31 -3.90 16.82 6.84
CA ARG A 31 -2.48 16.97 7.08
C ARG A 31 -2.21 17.04 8.58
N ASP A 32 -1.16 16.39 9.03
CA ASP A 32 -0.71 16.43 10.41
C ASP A 32 0.22 17.64 10.59
N PHE A 33 -0.21 18.60 11.42
CA PHE A 33 0.54 19.83 11.69
C PHE A 33 0.29 20.32 13.11
N GLU A 34 1.19 21.15 13.60
CA GLU A 34 1.06 21.85 14.87
C GLU A 34 1.02 23.36 14.64
N MET A 35 0.22 24.06 15.46
CA MET A 35 0.19 25.51 15.53
C MET A 35 0.80 25.99 16.86
N VAL A 36 1.95 26.62 16.78
CA VAL A 36 2.71 27.04 17.96
C VAL A 36 2.59 28.56 18.17
N ASN A 37 2.09 28.97 19.33
CA ASN A 37 2.00 30.37 19.71
C ASN A 37 3.33 30.83 20.33
N ILE A 38 3.94 31.85 19.74
CA ILE A 38 5.17 32.48 20.27
C ILE A 38 4.79 33.75 21.02
N PRO A 39 5.15 33.91 22.30
CA PRO A 39 4.88 35.11 23.03
C PRO A 39 5.46 36.39 22.35
N GLY A 40 4.63 37.41 22.17
CA GLY A 40 5.02 38.66 21.50
C GLY A 40 4.92 38.65 19.97
N LYS A 41 4.56 37.52 19.34
CA LYS A 41 4.30 37.40 17.90
C LYS A 41 2.79 37.33 17.64
N ASN A 42 2.32 38.12 16.67
CA ASN A 42 0.94 38.00 16.20
C ASN A 42 0.78 36.76 15.29
N GLY A 43 -0.26 35.93 15.58
CA GLY A 43 -0.50 34.68 14.90
C GLY A 43 0.35 33.55 15.45
N SER A 44 0.13 32.34 14.89
CA SER A 44 0.83 31.10 15.26
C SER A 44 1.78 30.68 14.17
N ASP A 45 2.87 30.03 14.53
CA ASP A 45 3.73 29.34 13.57
C ASP A 45 3.15 27.97 13.21
N TYR A 46 3.21 27.64 11.91
CA TYR A 46 2.76 26.39 11.36
C TYR A 46 3.95 25.43 11.23
N ILE A 47 3.88 24.31 11.92
CA ILE A 47 4.88 23.23 11.85
C ILE A 47 4.22 22.03 11.18
N ASP A 48 4.70 21.67 10.00
CA ASP A 48 4.23 20.52 9.24
C ASP A 48 4.99 19.25 9.66
N ASN A 49 4.27 18.24 10.12
CA ASN A 49 4.85 16.93 10.49
C ASN A 49 5.16 16.04 9.28
N GLY A 50 4.93 16.52 8.04
CA GLY A 50 5.30 15.82 6.81
C GLY A 50 4.44 14.60 6.47
N ARG A 51 3.29 14.41 7.18
CA ARG A 51 2.41 13.25 7.00
C ARG A 51 0.93 13.64 7.00
N TYR A 52 0.09 12.72 6.59
CA TYR A 52 -1.37 12.81 6.70
C TYR A 52 -1.87 11.83 7.77
N ASN A 53 -2.93 12.21 8.45
CA ASN A 53 -3.58 11.38 9.44
C ASN A 53 -4.46 10.31 8.78
N ASN A 54 -4.67 9.21 9.51
CA ASN A 54 -5.65 8.22 9.12
C ASN A 54 -7.05 8.82 9.07
N VAL A 55 -7.89 8.26 8.21
CA VAL A 55 -9.26 8.70 8.00
C VAL A 55 -10.21 7.71 8.66
N SER A 56 -10.99 8.18 9.63
CA SER A 56 -12.07 7.38 10.20
C SER A 56 -13.33 7.55 9.37
N PHE A 57 -13.97 6.45 9.00
CA PHE A 57 -15.19 6.45 8.22
C PHE A 57 -16.17 5.35 8.66
N ALA A 58 -17.42 5.49 8.29
CA ALA A 58 -18.46 4.55 8.66
C ALA A 58 -19.24 4.06 7.44
N ARG A 59 -19.76 2.84 7.53
CA ARG A 59 -20.70 2.26 6.56
C ARG A 59 -21.91 1.76 7.31
N ASN A 60 -23.05 2.40 7.06
CA ASN A 60 -24.34 1.92 7.55
C ASN A 60 -24.80 0.74 6.70
N ILE A 61 -25.16 -0.35 7.33
CA ILE A 61 -25.53 -1.58 6.67
C ILE A 61 -26.89 -2.08 7.14
N ALA A 62 -27.60 -2.72 6.22
CA ALA A 62 -28.82 -3.44 6.49
C ALA A 62 -28.64 -4.94 6.15
N LEU A 63 -29.08 -5.78 7.06
CA LEU A 63 -29.10 -7.24 6.93
C LEU A 63 -30.57 -7.67 6.78
N VAL A 64 -30.97 -7.98 5.55
CA VAL A 64 -32.37 -8.35 5.24
C VAL A 64 -32.44 -9.86 5.08
N GLN A 65 -33.43 -10.48 5.75
CA GLN A 65 -33.73 -11.90 5.54
C GLN A 65 -34.14 -12.15 4.08
N LYS A 66 -33.48 -13.11 3.44
CA LYS A 66 -33.79 -13.54 2.08
C LYS A 66 -33.84 -15.07 2.02
N GLY A 67 -34.96 -15.63 1.64
CA GLY A 67 -35.16 -17.08 1.61
C GLY A 67 -35.02 -17.71 2.99
N SER A 68 -34.26 -18.76 3.10
CA SER A 68 -33.97 -19.48 4.35
C SER A 68 -32.86 -18.83 5.22
N SER A 69 -32.14 -17.82 4.69
CA SER A 69 -31.07 -17.15 5.42
C SER A 69 -31.65 -16.16 6.43
N THR A 70 -31.47 -16.44 7.71
CA THR A 70 -31.94 -15.57 8.81
C THR A 70 -30.98 -14.39 9.03
N VAL A 71 -31.47 -13.32 9.67
CA VAL A 71 -30.63 -12.18 10.10
C VAL A 71 -29.51 -12.65 11.04
N ALA A 72 -29.79 -13.59 11.94
CA ALA A 72 -28.80 -14.16 12.85
C ALA A 72 -27.65 -14.88 12.08
N ALA A 73 -27.98 -15.66 11.06
CA ALA A 73 -26.97 -16.31 10.23
C ALA A 73 -26.08 -15.28 9.49
N LYS A 74 -26.66 -14.17 9.01
CA LYS A 74 -25.93 -13.08 8.38
C LYS A 74 -25.02 -12.32 9.35
N ILE A 75 -25.48 -12.10 10.59
CA ILE A 75 -24.64 -11.50 11.65
C ILE A 75 -23.43 -12.41 11.92
N ASN A 76 -23.64 -13.72 12.06
CA ASN A 76 -22.54 -14.64 12.27
C ASN A 76 -21.56 -14.67 11.09
N ALA A 77 -22.08 -14.62 9.85
CA ALA A 77 -21.24 -14.54 8.65
C ALA A 77 -20.42 -13.23 8.63
N LEU A 78 -21.01 -12.10 9.00
CA LEU A 78 -20.33 -10.81 9.13
C LEU A 78 -19.20 -10.87 10.17
N ILE A 79 -19.49 -11.41 11.35
CA ILE A 79 -18.50 -11.57 12.43
C ILE A 79 -17.35 -12.45 11.95
N ASN A 80 -17.64 -13.60 11.36
CA ASN A 80 -16.63 -14.53 10.88
C ASN A 80 -15.77 -13.93 9.77
N ALA A 81 -16.35 -13.12 8.89
CA ALA A 81 -15.63 -12.51 7.79
C ALA A 81 -14.73 -11.33 8.24
N PHE A 82 -15.15 -10.54 9.22
CA PHE A 82 -14.52 -9.26 9.51
C PHE A 82 -13.90 -9.14 10.90
N ALA A 83 -14.49 -9.77 11.94
CA ALA A 83 -14.06 -9.54 13.33
C ALA A 83 -12.67 -10.11 13.66
N TYR A 84 -12.26 -11.13 12.93
CA TYR A 84 -10.98 -11.83 13.18
C TYR A 84 -9.84 -11.35 12.29
N LEU A 85 -10.11 -10.42 11.36
CA LEU A 85 -9.06 -9.84 10.52
C LEU A 85 -8.18 -8.93 11.37
N GLN A 86 -6.87 -9.19 11.34
CA GLN A 86 -5.88 -8.40 12.08
C GLN A 86 -5.14 -7.44 11.16
N GLY A 87 -4.83 -6.25 11.68
CA GLY A 87 -4.07 -5.25 10.95
C GLY A 87 -4.83 -4.62 9.78
N TYR A 88 -4.07 -3.91 8.95
CA TYR A 88 -4.62 -3.28 7.77
C TYR A 88 -4.96 -4.29 6.69
N GLN A 89 -6.20 -4.25 6.22
CA GLN A 89 -6.72 -5.06 5.13
C GLN A 89 -7.04 -4.21 3.91
N PRO A 90 -6.96 -4.75 2.70
CA PRO A 90 -7.42 -4.06 1.50
C PRO A 90 -8.89 -3.65 1.62
N PHE A 91 -9.18 -2.40 1.29
CA PHE A 91 -10.54 -1.87 1.24
C PHE A 91 -10.80 -1.23 -0.13
N GLU A 92 -11.91 -1.60 -0.72
CA GLU A 92 -12.38 -1.09 -2.02
C GLU A 92 -13.86 -0.76 -1.91
N ASP A 93 -14.34 0.17 -2.71
CA ASP A 93 -15.78 0.45 -2.82
C ASP A 93 -16.20 0.75 -4.27
N SER A 94 -17.52 0.80 -4.46
CA SER A 94 -18.09 1.03 -5.79
C SER A 94 -17.80 2.43 -6.36
N ASP A 95 -17.61 3.42 -5.50
CA ASP A 95 -17.33 4.80 -5.92
C ASP A 95 -15.87 4.97 -6.38
N HIS A 96 -14.99 4.08 -5.91
CA HIS A 96 -13.57 4.08 -6.21
C HIS A 96 -13.11 2.75 -6.79
N SER A 97 -13.87 2.17 -7.72
CA SER A 97 -13.65 0.80 -8.24
C SER A 97 -12.25 0.54 -8.84
N ALA A 98 -11.59 1.59 -9.37
CA ALA A 98 -10.22 1.52 -9.88
C ALA A 98 -9.13 1.73 -8.81
N LEU A 99 -9.54 2.04 -7.59
CA LEU A 99 -8.66 2.34 -6.46
C LEU A 99 -8.85 1.32 -5.35
N MET A 100 -7.89 1.28 -4.45
CA MET A 100 -7.99 0.59 -3.17
C MET A 100 -7.24 1.36 -2.10
N THR A 101 -7.60 1.16 -0.86
CA THR A 101 -6.87 1.66 0.31
C THR A 101 -6.67 0.54 1.32
N TYR A 102 -5.90 0.80 2.35
CA TYR A 102 -5.76 -0.14 3.46
C TYR A 102 -6.51 0.38 4.68
N ALA A 103 -7.37 -0.45 5.25
CA ALA A 103 -8.20 -0.09 6.39
C ALA A 103 -8.16 -1.16 7.48
N VAL A 104 -8.46 -0.75 8.70
CA VAL A 104 -8.77 -1.64 9.82
C VAL A 104 -10.20 -1.43 10.25
N LEU A 105 -10.90 -2.50 10.60
CA LEU A 105 -12.21 -2.41 11.21
C LEU A 105 -12.02 -2.06 12.71
N THR A 106 -12.45 -0.88 13.10
CA THR A 106 -12.30 -0.40 14.48
C THR A 106 -13.48 -0.76 15.37
N ASN A 107 -14.68 -0.90 14.77
CA ASN A 107 -15.89 -1.29 15.48
C ASN A 107 -16.89 -1.92 14.53
N LEU A 108 -17.43 -3.09 14.89
CA LEU A 108 -18.54 -3.75 14.22
C LEU A 108 -19.91 -3.11 14.56
N GLY A 109 -19.94 -2.23 15.58
CA GLY A 109 -21.15 -1.63 16.08
C GLY A 109 -22.11 -2.64 16.74
N GLU A 110 -23.23 -2.12 17.21
CA GLU A 110 -24.36 -2.93 17.64
C GLU A 110 -25.26 -3.22 16.44
N VAL A 111 -25.74 -4.45 16.33
CA VAL A 111 -26.76 -4.79 15.36
C VAL A 111 -28.13 -4.59 16.00
N SER A 112 -28.79 -3.49 15.69
CA SER A 112 -30.19 -3.30 16.07
C SER A 112 -31.09 -4.24 15.26
N ARG A 113 -31.99 -4.94 15.94
CA ARG A 113 -33.01 -5.77 15.28
C ARG A 113 -34.35 -5.06 15.36
N ASP A 114 -34.65 -4.28 14.33
CA ASP A 114 -35.93 -3.57 14.28
C ASP A 114 -37.12 -4.52 14.06
N LEU A 115 -36.88 -5.61 13.33
CA LEU A 115 -37.84 -6.68 13.05
C LEU A 115 -37.11 -8.04 13.00
N ARG A 116 -37.84 -9.15 13.11
CA ARG A 116 -37.25 -10.52 12.94
C ARG A 116 -36.53 -10.69 11.60
N ARG A 117 -36.84 -9.89 10.59
CA ARG A 117 -36.33 -9.99 9.22
C ARG A 117 -35.39 -8.88 8.79
N LEU A 118 -35.13 -7.90 9.68
CA LEU A 118 -34.30 -6.74 9.39
C LEU A 118 -33.39 -6.46 10.58
N GLY A 119 -32.10 -6.37 10.30
CA GLY A 119 -31.07 -5.85 11.23
C GLY A 119 -30.35 -4.69 10.59
N ARG A 120 -29.95 -3.71 11.38
CA ARG A 120 -29.10 -2.59 10.95
C ARG A 120 -27.87 -2.50 11.84
N ALA A 121 -26.76 -2.09 11.25
CA ALA A 121 -25.52 -1.84 11.99
C ALA A 121 -24.71 -0.75 11.31
N THR A 122 -23.76 -0.18 12.06
CA THR A 122 -22.79 0.77 11.53
C THR A 122 -21.39 0.18 11.72
N LEU A 123 -20.73 -0.16 10.62
CA LEU A 123 -19.35 -0.60 10.61
C LEU A 123 -18.45 0.64 10.62
N ARG A 124 -17.49 0.70 11.54
CA ARG A 124 -16.53 1.79 11.62
C ARG A 124 -15.15 1.31 11.24
N PHE A 125 -14.51 2.06 10.37
CA PHE A 125 -13.18 1.76 9.84
C PHE A 125 -12.23 2.94 10.08
N SER A 126 -10.94 2.63 10.15
CA SER A 126 -9.87 3.61 10.03
C SER A 126 -9.00 3.21 8.85
N ARG A 127 -8.91 4.06 7.82
CA ARG A 127 -8.09 3.81 6.64
C ARG A 127 -6.81 4.63 6.64
N GLN A 128 -5.81 4.15 5.93
CA GLN A 128 -4.65 4.95 5.56
C GLN A 128 -5.06 6.17 4.72
N PRO A 129 -4.26 7.24 4.71
CA PRO A 129 -4.66 8.50 4.08
C PRO A 129 -4.87 8.39 2.57
N PHE A 130 -4.12 7.53 1.90
CA PHE A 130 -4.10 7.46 0.44
C PHE A 130 -4.97 6.34 -0.12
N TRP A 131 -5.54 6.64 -1.30
CA TRP A 131 -6.09 5.64 -2.21
C TRP A 131 -5.05 5.32 -3.27
N TYR A 132 -4.79 4.04 -3.49
CA TYR A 132 -3.83 3.53 -4.47
C TYR A 132 -4.55 3.06 -5.72
N ALA A 133 -4.06 3.48 -6.90
CA ALA A 133 -4.56 2.94 -8.16
C ALA A 133 -4.17 1.47 -8.29
N LYS A 134 -5.12 0.59 -8.57
CA LYS A 134 -4.87 -0.84 -8.77
C LYS A 134 -3.84 -1.13 -9.85
N THR A 135 -3.79 -0.29 -10.89
CA THR A 135 -2.76 -0.37 -11.94
C THR A 135 -1.36 -0.07 -11.42
N GLY A 136 -1.24 0.84 -10.43
CA GLY A 136 0.04 1.20 -9.81
C GLY A 136 0.54 0.19 -8.79
N LEU A 137 -0.30 -0.77 -8.38
CA LEU A 137 0.09 -1.87 -7.49
C LEU A 137 0.62 -3.10 -8.24
N ARG A 138 0.56 -3.06 -9.57
CA ARG A 138 1.14 -4.13 -10.40
C ARG A 138 2.61 -3.83 -10.64
N PRO A 139 3.52 -4.80 -10.42
CA PRO A 139 4.93 -4.62 -10.72
C PRO A 139 5.15 -4.52 -12.24
N ILE A 140 6.08 -3.66 -12.63
CA ILE A 140 6.66 -3.58 -13.97
C ILE A 140 7.94 -4.40 -13.90
N GLU A 141 7.97 -5.54 -14.56
CA GLU A 141 9.11 -6.44 -14.57
C GLU A 141 10.11 -6.02 -15.66
N LEU A 142 11.39 -5.94 -15.29
CA LEU A 142 12.49 -5.62 -16.18
C LEU A 142 13.54 -6.73 -16.08
N ASP A 143 13.73 -7.48 -17.14
CA ASP A 143 14.80 -8.47 -17.27
C ASP A 143 16.18 -7.79 -17.49
N SER A 144 17.21 -8.59 -17.72
CA SER A 144 18.59 -8.10 -17.88
C SER A 144 18.75 -7.03 -18.95
N ASP A 145 18.03 -7.16 -20.06
CA ASP A 145 18.17 -6.26 -21.22
C ASP A 145 17.36 -4.97 -21.00
N PHE A 146 16.12 -5.13 -20.51
CA PHE A 146 15.23 -3.99 -20.26
C PHE A 146 15.64 -3.17 -19.02
N MET A 147 16.23 -3.77 -17.98
CA MET A 147 16.69 -2.99 -16.83
C MET A 147 17.86 -2.04 -17.17
N MET A 148 18.71 -2.40 -18.16
CA MET A 148 19.79 -1.54 -18.65
C MET A 148 19.29 -0.48 -19.65
N ALA A 149 18.35 -0.85 -20.51
CA ALA A 149 17.68 0.10 -21.42
C ALA A 149 16.85 1.12 -20.65
N GLY A 150 16.21 0.68 -19.57
CA GLY A 150 15.38 1.49 -18.70
C GLY A 150 13.93 1.57 -19.12
N VAL A 151 13.10 2.03 -18.20
CA VAL A 151 11.67 2.31 -18.41
C VAL A 151 11.38 3.76 -18.09
N ASN A 152 10.51 4.37 -18.90
CA ASN A 152 10.02 5.72 -18.64
C ASN A 152 8.63 5.62 -17.99
N ILE A 153 8.51 6.18 -16.80
CA ILE A 153 7.28 6.09 -15.99
C ILE A 153 6.79 7.52 -15.69
N ARG A 154 5.51 7.76 -15.92
CA ARG A 154 4.86 9.04 -15.60
C ARG A 154 3.82 8.83 -14.51
N ASN A 155 3.97 9.56 -13.42
CA ASN A 155 2.95 9.60 -12.38
C ASN A 155 1.81 10.55 -12.79
N MET A 156 0.66 10.00 -13.14
CA MET A 156 -0.54 10.75 -13.52
C MET A 156 -1.48 11.04 -12.33
N PHE A 157 -1.13 10.62 -11.12
CA PHE A 157 -1.92 10.81 -9.91
C PHE A 157 -1.41 12.00 -9.10
N PRO A 158 -2.29 12.79 -8.45
CA PRO A 158 -1.94 14.09 -7.88
C PRO A 158 -1.04 14.05 -6.66
N ALA A 159 -0.76 12.87 -6.11
CA ALA A 159 0.21 12.72 -5.03
C ALA A 159 1.50 12.07 -5.52
N ASP A 160 2.63 12.46 -4.95
CA ASP A 160 3.91 11.81 -5.20
C ASP A 160 3.83 10.34 -4.79
N ALA A 161 4.26 9.46 -5.66
CA ALA A 161 4.23 8.03 -5.44
C ALA A 161 5.53 7.54 -4.81
N GLN A 162 5.42 6.62 -3.87
CA GLN A 162 6.55 6.01 -3.16
C GLN A 162 6.69 4.55 -3.58
N PRO A 163 7.49 4.28 -4.62
CA PRO A 163 7.52 2.97 -5.26
C PRO A 163 8.18 1.90 -4.39
N ILE A 164 7.92 0.65 -4.77
CA ILE A 164 8.74 -0.49 -4.34
C ILE A 164 9.64 -0.89 -5.50
N TYR A 165 10.94 -1.01 -5.21
CA TYR A 165 11.91 -1.62 -6.12
C TYR A 165 12.29 -3.00 -5.58
N LYS A 166 12.14 -4.04 -6.40
CA LYS A 166 12.57 -5.39 -6.06
C LYS A 166 13.66 -5.81 -7.04
N PHE A 167 14.80 -6.21 -6.51
CA PHE A 167 15.98 -6.66 -7.25
C PHE A 167 16.17 -8.15 -7.05
N VAL A 168 16.43 -8.88 -8.13
CA VAL A 168 16.78 -10.30 -8.10
C VAL A 168 18.27 -10.41 -8.32
N LEU A 169 18.99 -10.93 -7.33
CA LEU A 169 20.44 -11.08 -7.37
C LEU A 169 20.85 -12.39 -8.01
N ASN A 170 21.95 -12.34 -8.74
CA ASN A 170 22.63 -13.52 -9.22
C ASN A 170 23.38 -14.22 -8.07
N SER A 171 23.29 -15.54 -7.98
CA SER A 171 23.93 -16.34 -6.95
C SER A 171 25.47 -16.29 -7.04
N GLY A 172 26.15 -16.52 -5.92
CA GLY A 172 27.60 -16.61 -5.86
C GLY A 172 28.37 -15.29 -6.02
N LYS A 173 27.69 -14.12 -5.88
CA LYS A 173 28.33 -12.80 -5.97
C LYS A 173 28.84 -12.34 -4.61
N SER A 174 30.04 -11.75 -4.59
CA SER A 174 30.70 -11.26 -3.38
C SER A 174 30.15 -9.92 -2.91
N ASN A 175 30.44 -9.56 -1.65
CA ASN A 175 30.07 -8.27 -1.07
C ASN A 175 30.67 -7.06 -1.80
N GLY A 176 31.74 -7.23 -2.57
CA GLY A 176 32.35 -6.17 -3.39
C GLY A 176 31.61 -5.92 -4.71
N ASN A 177 30.63 -6.74 -5.09
CA ASN A 177 29.84 -6.47 -6.26
C ASN A 177 28.83 -5.35 -6.00
N TYR A 178 28.49 -4.59 -7.05
CA TYR A 178 27.63 -3.43 -6.95
C TYR A 178 26.78 -3.25 -8.20
N PHE A 179 25.72 -2.48 -8.05
CA PHE A 179 24.92 -1.95 -9.16
C PHE A 179 24.64 -0.47 -8.93
N ARG A 180 24.39 0.25 -10.02
CA ARG A 180 24.06 1.65 -9.98
C ARG A 180 22.66 1.85 -10.54
N LEU A 181 21.76 2.32 -9.66
CA LEU A 181 20.37 2.66 -10.00
C LEU A 181 20.27 4.15 -10.34
N GLN A 182 19.60 4.44 -11.45
CA GLN A 182 19.19 5.79 -11.82
C GLN A 182 17.66 5.90 -11.75
N VAL A 183 17.19 6.97 -11.10
CA VAL A 183 15.76 7.35 -11.02
C VAL A 183 15.67 8.84 -11.36
N GLY A 184 15.33 9.18 -12.62
CA GLY A 184 15.45 10.53 -13.13
C GLY A 184 16.88 11.05 -13.03
N ASP A 185 17.08 12.17 -12.32
CA ASP A 185 18.40 12.76 -12.07
C ASP A 185 19.14 12.14 -10.87
N TYR A 186 18.43 11.34 -10.06
CA TYR A 186 19.05 10.65 -8.94
C TYR A 186 19.82 9.43 -9.43
N ILE A 187 21.11 9.36 -9.07
CA ILE A 187 21.97 8.22 -9.39
C ILE A 187 22.67 7.78 -8.10
N HIS A 188 22.53 6.52 -7.74
CA HIS A 188 23.16 5.95 -6.55
C HIS A 188 23.77 4.59 -6.82
N LEU A 189 24.95 4.36 -6.23
CA LEU A 189 25.67 3.10 -6.29
C LEU A 189 25.34 2.29 -5.03
N TYR A 190 24.83 1.09 -5.21
CA TYR A 190 24.53 0.15 -4.14
C TYR A 190 25.51 -1.00 -4.17
N THR A 191 26.29 -1.18 -3.10
CA THR A 191 27.16 -2.34 -2.93
C THR A 191 26.43 -3.46 -2.19
N LEU A 192 26.69 -4.71 -2.55
CA LEU A 192 26.07 -5.84 -1.85
C LEU A 192 26.51 -5.92 -0.39
N GLY A 193 27.70 -5.41 -0.07
CA GLY A 193 28.22 -5.31 1.30
C GLY A 193 27.46 -4.28 2.14
N GLU A 194 27.17 -3.09 1.59
CA GLU A 194 26.38 -2.05 2.28
C GLU A 194 24.95 -2.49 2.55
N LEU A 195 24.37 -3.24 1.63
CA LEU A 195 23.04 -3.83 1.80
C LEU A 195 23.01 -4.93 2.87
N LYS A 196 24.16 -5.20 3.55
CA LYS A 196 24.34 -6.24 4.58
C LYS A 196 23.74 -7.59 4.15
N TYR A 197 23.96 -7.91 2.90
CA TYR A 197 23.40 -9.08 2.31
C TYR A 197 24.40 -10.24 2.39
N TYR A 198 24.07 -11.27 3.16
CA TYR A 198 24.86 -12.48 3.24
C TYR A 198 24.47 -13.46 2.13
N ILE A 199 25.34 -13.65 1.19
CA ILE A 199 25.22 -14.69 0.18
C ILE A 199 25.76 -15.97 0.79
N ASP A 200 24.93 -16.84 1.33
CA ASP A 200 25.31 -18.19 1.65
C ASP A 200 25.12 -19.02 0.37
N GLY A 201 26.16 -19.70 -0.11
CA GLY A 201 26.25 -20.30 -1.44
C GLY A 201 25.23 -21.37 -1.82
N THR A 202 24.15 -21.56 -1.02
CA THR A 202 23.19 -22.66 -1.17
C THR A 202 21.91 -22.30 -1.94
N THR A 203 21.60 -21.00 -2.13
CA THR A 203 20.41 -20.55 -2.85
C THR A 203 20.73 -19.88 -4.16
N SER A 204 20.04 -20.26 -5.23
CA SER A 204 20.30 -19.79 -6.61
C SER A 204 19.81 -18.38 -6.90
N ARG A 205 18.86 -17.85 -6.15
CA ARG A 205 18.29 -16.49 -6.33
C ARG A 205 18.03 -15.84 -4.98
N ARG A 206 18.16 -14.51 -4.94
CA ARG A 206 17.91 -13.71 -3.75
C ARG A 206 17.28 -12.39 -4.11
N TYR A 207 16.51 -11.85 -3.19
CA TYR A 207 15.69 -10.69 -3.42
C TYR A 207 16.12 -9.57 -2.47
N ILE A 208 16.28 -8.36 -3.01
CA ILE A 208 16.39 -7.13 -2.23
C ILE A 208 15.21 -6.26 -2.60
N THR A 209 14.47 -5.79 -1.60
CA THR A 209 13.29 -4.94 -1.79
C THR A 209 13.51 -3.61 -1.09
N PHE A 210 13.40 -2.52 -1.82
CA PHE A 210 13.37 -1.15 -1.30
C PHE A 210 11.92 -0.69 -1.26
N ASP A 211 11.39 -0.50 -0.07
CA ASP A 211 10.06 0.06 0.14
C ASP A 211 10.19 1.55 0.50
N CYS A 212 9.97 2.43 -0.47
CA CYS A 212 10.15 3.86 -0.30
C CYS A 212 9.10 4.48 0.63
N GLU A 213 7.92 3.88 0.76
CA GLU A 213 6.86 4.36 1.65
C GLU A 213 7.15 4.04 3.12
N ASN A 214 7.51 2.80 3.39
CA ASN A 214 7.83 2.34 4.74
C ASN A 214 9.26 2.70 5.17
N LYS A 215 10.07 3.24 4.26
CA LYS A 215 11.51 3.52 4.48
C LYS A 215 12.28 2.27 4.89
N GLU A 216 11.96 1.14 4.27
CA GLU A 216 12.52 -0.17 4.60
C GLU A 216 13.31 -0.77 3.45
N ILE A 217 14.37 -1.49 3.81
CA ILE A 217 15.09 -2.38 2.90
C ILE A 217 14.99 -3.79 3.46
N LYS A 218 14.50 -4.71 2.64
CA LYS A 218 14.36 -6.13 2.98
C LYS A 218 15.26 -6.97 2.10
N ALA A 219 16.03 -7.86 2.71
CA ALA A 219 16.78 -8.89 2.00
C ALA A 219 16.17 -10.26 2.28
N GLN A 220 15.85 -11.00 1.23
CA GLN A 220 15.12 -12.27 1.31
C GLN A 220 15.85 -13.36 0.54
N SER A 221 15.85 -14.58 1.08
CA SER A 221 16.37 -15.76 0.38
C SER A 221 15.31 -16.42 -0.52
N THR A 222 14.03 -16.22 -0.23
CA THR A 222 12.87 -16.70 -0.99
C THR A 222 11.95 -15.53 -1.36
N GLU A 223 10.99 -15.73 -2.25
CA GLU A 223 10.01 -14.68 -2.61
C GLU A 223 9.11 -14.27 -1.45
N GLU A 224 8.82 -15.21 -0.56
CA GLU A 224 7.97 -15.02 0.61
C GLU A 224 8.79 -15.18 1.89
N GLY A 225 8.70 -14.20 2.76
CA GLY A 225 9.39 -14.20 4.06
C GLY A 225 10.85 -13.73 3.95
N GLY A 226 11.36 -13.15 4.99
CA GLY A 226 12.76 -12.72 5.02
C GLY A 226 13.11 -11.82 6.19
N ASN A 227 14.39 -11.70 6.46
CA ASN A 227 14.90 -10.82 7.48
C ASN A 227 14.86 -9.37 7.02
N ILE A 228 14.31 -8.48 7.82
CA ILE A 228 14.37 -7.04 7.60
C ILE A 228 15.79 -6.60 7.95
N ALA A 229 16.53 -6.14 6.94
CA ALA A 229 17.82 -5.48 7.17
C ALA A 229 17.57 -3.96 7.18
N TYR A 230 17.61 -3.35 8.33
CA TYR A 230 17.68 -1.90 8.45
C TYR A 230 19.12 -1.46 8.08
N ALA A 231 19.35 -1.27 6.80
CA ALA A 231 20.60 -0.65 6.36
C ALA A 231 20.38 0.87 6.29
N ALA A 232 21.32 1.64 6.76
CA ALA A 232 21.39 3.10 6.56
C ALA A 232 21.79 3.40 5.09
N VAL A 233 20.99 2.92 4.15
CA VAL A 233 21.20 3.08 2.71
C VAL A 233 20.21 4.08 2.17
N ALA A 234 20.66 4.97 1.31
CA ALA A 234 19.78 5.95 0.67
C ALA A 234 18.74 5.25 -0.21
N LEU A 235 17.47 5.52 0.05
CA LEU A 235 16.38 5.06 -0.79
C LEU A 235 16.23 5.96 -2.02
N PRO A 236 15.76 5.41 -3.16
CA PRO A 236 15.42 6.22 -4.32
C PRO A 236 14.33 7.25 -4.01
N PRO A 237 14.28 8.37 -4.75
CA PRO A 237 13.29 9.42 -4.52
C PRO A 237 11.88 9.00 -4.94
N ASP A 238 10.90 9.76 -4.46
CA ASP A 238 9.50 9.64 -4.84
C ASP A 238 9.30 9.97 -6.33
N LEU A 239 8.36 9.28 -6.98
CA LEU A 239 7.94 9.58 -8.36
C LEU A 239 6.97 10.75 -8.33
N LYS A 240 7.45 11.92 -8.77
CA LYS A 240 6.70 13.18 -8.73
C LYS A 240 5.51 13.19 -9.69
N PHE A 241 4.42 13.84 -9.26
CA PHE A 241 3.25 14.04 -10.10
C PHE A 241 3.59 14.79 -11.40
N GLY A 242 3.10 14.29 -12.51
CA GLY A 242 3.22 14.93 -13.83
C GLY A 242 4.60 14.84 -14.47
N ILE A 243 5.61 14.26 -13.78
CA ILE A 243 6.98 14.18 -14.29
C ILE A 243 7.24 12.81 -14.90
N ASP A 244 7.83 12.80 -16.09
CA ASP A 244 8.38 11.61 -16.73
C ASP A 244 9.69 11.24 -16.05
N THR A 245 9.75 10.06 -15.46
CA THR A 245 10.92 9.59 -14.72
C THR A 245 11.51 8.36 -15.40
N THR A 246 12.74 8.46 -15.87
CA THR A 246 13.49 7.30 -16.39
C THR A 246 14.08 6.51 -15.23
N ILE A 247 13.81 5.21 -15.20
CA ILE A 247 14.37 4.29 -14.19
C ILE A 247 15.16 3.22 -14.93
N LYS A 248 16.43 3.06 -14.57
CA LYS A 248 17.32 2.06 -15.17
C LYS A 248 18.50 1.69 -14.26
N ILE A 249 19.12 0.59 -14.58
CA ILE A 249 20.42 0.21 -14.04
C ILE A 249 21.49 0.71 -15.00
N THR A 250 22.34 1.63 -14.57
CA THR A 250 23.43 2.19 -15.39
C THR A 250 24.72 1.38 -15.30
N GLU A 251 24.90 0.64 -14.23
CA GLU A 251 26.01 -0.31 -14.02
C GLU A 251 25.51 -1.56 -13.30
N ASN A 252 25.94 -2.72 -13.76
CA ASN A 252 25.66 -4.02 -13.17
C ASN A 252 26.98 -4.82 -13.10
N TYR A 253 27.83 -4.50 -12.11
CA TYR A 253 29.17 -5.06 -12.01
C TYR A 253 29.13 -6.57 -11.79
N ASN A 254 29.85 -7.30 -12.64
CA ASN A 254 29.88 -8.77 -12.68
C ASN A 254 28.48 -9.40 -12.83
N ASN A 255 27.53 -8.74 -13.46
CA ASN A 255 26.15 -9.20 -13.60
C ASN A 255 25.56 -9.65 -12.25
N CYS A 256 25.68 -8.80 -11.23
CA CYS A 256 25.19 -9.13 -9.90
C CYS A 256 23.67 -9.09 -9.80
N LEU A 257 22.97 -8.38 -10.70
CA LEU A 257 21.52 -8.40 -10.86
C LEU A 257 21.13 -9.28 -12.05
N LEU A 258 20.06 -10.05 -11.88
CA LEU A 258 19.37 -10.80 -12.95
C LEU A 258 18.18 -10.04 -13.52
N SER A 259 17.41 -9.39 -12.66
CA SER A 259 16.26 -8.59 -13.03
C SER A 259 15.90 -7.61 -11.93
N MET A 260 15.05 -6.64 -12.24
CA MET A 260 14.39 -5.81 -11.25
C MET A 260 12.91 -5.65 -11.58
N SER A 261 12.10 -5.33 -10.58
CA SER A 261 10.73 -4.89 -10.80
C SER A 261 10.44 -3.62 -10.02
N ILE A 262 9.48 -2.86 -10.54
CA ILE A 262 9.08 -1.57 -9.99
C ILE A 262 7.57 -1.61 -9.78
N THR A 263 7.11 -1.44 -8.53
CA THR A 263 5.71 -1.24 -8.21
C THR A 263 5.49 0.24 -7.94
N PRO A 264 4.87 1.01 -8.85
CA PRO A 264 4.85 2.47 -8.76
C PRO A 264 4.06 3.04 -7.58
N ARG A 265 3.01 2.35 -7.12
CA ARG A 265 2.10 2.80 -6.05
C ARG A 265 1.46 4.17 -6.33
N TRP A 266 0.89 4.35 -7.53
CA TRP A 266 0.13 5.56 -7.87
C TRP A 266 -0.95 5.83 -6.84
N ARG A 267 -1.01 7.07 -6.29
CA ARG A 267 -1.90 7.38 -5.18
C ARG A 267 -2.49 8.78 -5.23
N ARG A 268 -3.62 8.95 -4.53
CA ARG A 268 -4.27 10.24 -4.26
C ARG A 268 -4.85 10.26 -2.83
N LEU A 269 -5.16 11.44 -2.31
CA LEU A 269 -5.91 11.60 -1.06
C LEU A 269 -7.38 11.22 -1.21
#